data_5fb37bc1f431eab075af2c64bf975f3e
#
_entry.id   5fb37bc1f431eab075af2c64bf975f3e
#
_cell.length_a   1.000
_cell.length_b   1.000
_cell.length_c   1.000
_cell.angle_alpha   90.00
_cell.angle_beta   90.00
_cell.angle_gamma   90.00
#
_symmetry.space_group_name_H-M   'P 1'
#
loop_
_entity.id
_entity.type
_entity.pdbx_description
1 polymer ?
#
loop_
_entity_poly.entity_id
_entity_poly.type
_entity_poly.pdbx_seq_one_letter_code
_entity_poly.pdbx_strand_id
1 'polypeptide(L)'
;MSDFFDATIENGADAKLASNWLMGEVSAYLNSEKLELNQSKLTPESLAGMIQLIVDGTISSKIAKKVFQELMKNGGDPKVIVKEKGLIQLSDPAQLLPIINEVLDNNAQSIEDFKNGKDRAVGFLVGQIMKATKGQANPGVVNQLLKQELGKR
;
A
#
# COMPACT_ATOMS: atom_id res chain seq x y z
N MET A 1 -20.04 -9.55 15.79
CA MET A 1 -19.16 -8.59 15.12
C MET A 1 -18.56 -7.52 16.06
N SER A 2 -19.33 -7.03 17.05
CA SER A 2 -18.80 -6.06 18.00
C SER A 2 -17.64 -6.59 18.86
N ASP A 3 -17.70 -7.85 19.29
CA ASP A 3 -16.61 -8.48 20.05
C ASP A 3 -15.34 -8.59 19.20
N PHE A 4 -15.49 -8.91 17.92
CA PHE A 4 -14.38 -8.96 16.98
C PHE A 4 -13.77 -7.55 16.79
N PHE A 5 -14.62 -6.55 16.65
CA PHE A 5 -14.19 -5.16 16.52
C PHE A 5 -13.40 -4.71 17.76
N ASP A 6 -13.94 -4.97 18.96
CA ASP A 6 -13.30 -4.62 20.22
C ASP A 6 -11.92 -5.29 20.35
N ALA A 7 -11.85 -6.58 20.03
CA ALA A 7 -10.57 -7.33 20.07
C ALA A 7 -9.58 -6.79 19.06
N THR A 8 -10.03 -6.36 17.89
CA THR A 8 -9.17 -5.73 16.88
C THR A 8 -8.58 -4.41 17.40
N ILE A 9 -9.39 -3.60 18.05
CA ILE A 9 -8.93 -2.35 18.66
C ILE A 9 -7.95 -2.61 19.80
N GLU A 10 -8.21 -3.61 20.63
CA GLU A 10 -7.31 -3.99 21.73
C GLU A 10 -5.93 -4.42 21.22
N ASN A 11 -5.84 -4.95 20.01
CA ASN A 11 -4.59 -5.30 19.36
C ASN A 11 -3.88 -4.11 18.69
N GLY A 12 -4.37 -2.90 18.91
CA GLY A 12 -3.73 -1.66 18.48
C GLY A 12 -4.21 -1.09 17.15
N ALA A 13 -5.30 -1.62 16.61
CA ALA A 13 -5.84 -1.12 15.34
C ALA A 13 -6.52 0.24 15.51
N ASP A 14 -6.47 1.07 14.45
CA ASP A 14 -7.23 2.29 14.38
C ASP A 14 -8.72 1.97 14.31
N ALA A 15 -9.51 2.59 15.20
CA ALA A 15 -10.95 2.31 15.33
C ALA A 15 -11.71 2.61 14.03
N LYS A 16 -11.39 3.71 13.38
CA LYS A 16 -12.06 4.15 12.15
C LYS A 16 -11.78 3.18 11.02
N LEU A 17 -10.52 2.79 10.84
CA LEU A 17 -10.12 1.84 9.81
C LEU A 17 -10.70 0.46 10.08
N ALA A 18 -10.66 -0.01 11.33
CA ALA A 18 -11.24 -1.30 11.72
C ALA A 18 -12.74 -1.33 11.41
N SER A 19 -13.46 -0.28 11.77
CA SER A 19 -14.89 -0.16 11.49
C SER A 19 -15.16 -0.21 9.97
N ASN A 20 -14.41 0.56 9.19
CA ASN A 20 -14.56 0.60 7.73
C ASN A 20 -14.32 -0.77 7.11
N TRP A 21 -13.28 -1.47 7.54
CA TRP A 21 -12.98 -2.82 7.02
C TRP A 21 -14.06 -3.83 7.39
N LEU A 22 -14.51 -3.81 8.66
CA LEU A 22 -15.55 -4.74 9.12
C LEU A 22 -16.89 -4.51 8.45
N MET A 23 -17.29 -3.24 8.29
CA MET A 23 -18.57 -2.90 7.66
C MET A 23 -18.53 -2.99 6.14
N GLY A 24 -17.35 -2.84 5.54
CA GLY A 24 -17.17 -2.89 4.10
C GLY A 24 -16.67 -4.25 3.61
N GLU A 25 -15.36 -4.39 3.54
CA GLU A 25 -14.72 -5.56 2.91
C GLU A 25 -15.04 -6.88 3.60
N VAL A 26 -15.02 -6.92 4.91
CA VAL A 26 -15.32 -8.15 5.67
C VAL A 26 -16.76 -8.58 5.43
N SER A 27 -17.70 -7.65 5.57
CA SER A 27 -19.13 -7.94 5.35
C SER A 27 -19.39 -8.38 3.91
N ALA A 28 -18.78 -7.70 2.95
CA ALA A 28 -18.93 -8.04 1.53
C ALA A 28 -18.41 -9.46 1.24
N TYR A 29 -17.26 -9.80 1.80
CA TYR A 29 -16.70 -11.15 1.62
C TYR A 29 -17.59 -12.23 2.24
N LEU A 30 -18.03 -12.02 3.48
CA LEU A 30 -18.89 -12.97 4.19
C LEU A 30 -20.21 -13.19 3.43
N ASN A 31 -20.81 -12.12 2.90
CA ASN A 31 -22.02 -12.22 2.10
C ASN A 31 -21.78 -12.95 0.79
N SER A 32 -20.68 -12.68 0.13
CA SER A 32 -20.29 -13.31 -1.15
C SER A 32 -20.08 -14.81 -0.99
N GLU A 33 -19.40 -15.21 0.08
CA GLU A 33 -19.09 -16.63 0.35
C GLU A 33 -20.16 -17.32 1.20
N LYS A 34 -21.18 -16.59 1.64
CA LYS A 34 -22.25 -17.09 2.52
C LYS A 34 -21.70 -17.69 3.81
N LEU A 35 -20.69 -17.02 4.38
CA LEU A 35 -20.04 -17.43 5.62
C LEU A 35 -20.39 -16.50 6.77
N GLU A 36 -20.30 -17.06 7.98
CA GLU A 36 -20.30 -16.26 9.20
C GLU A 36 -18.86 -15.85 9.53
N LEU A 37 -18.72 -14.79 10.34
CA LEU A 37 -17.39 -14.28 10.71
C LEU A 37 -16.54 -15.34 11.41
N ASN A 38 -17.16 -16.15 12.27
CA ASN A 38 -16.50 -17.23 12.99
C ASN A 38 -16.11 -18.41 12.11
N GLN A 39 -16.67 -18.49 10.91
CA GLN A 39 -16.34 -19.52 9.92
C GLN A 39 -15.17 -19.10 9.03
N SER A 40 -14.83 -17.81 9.01
CA SER A 40 -13.67 -17.30 8.28
C SER A 40 -12.39 -17.57 9.06
N LYS A 41 -11.26 -17.54 8.37
CA LYS A 41 -9.95 -17.71 9.00
C LYS A 41 -9.37 -16.39 9.50
N LEU A 42 -10.10 -15.29 9.33
CA LEU A 42 -9.70 -13.98 9.82
C LEU A 42 -9.78 -13.94 11.33
N THR A 43 -8.74 -13.42 11.97
CA THR A 43 -8.68 -13.20 13.41
C THR A 43 -8.58 -11.71 13.70
N PRO A 44 -8.98 -11.26 14.92
CA PRO A 44 -8.79 -9.86 15.32
C PRO A 44 -7.33 -9.42 15.23
N GLU A 45 -6.41 -10.29 15.61
CA GLU A 45 -4.97 -10.02 15.55
C GLU A 45 -4.50 -9.81 14.10
N SER A 46 -4.96 -10.65 13.18
CA SER A 46 -4.64 -10.54 11.75
C SER A 46 -5.16 -9.24 11.16
N LEU A 47 -6.40 -8.89 11.45
CA LEU A 47 -7.00 -7.65 10.96
C LEU A 47 -6.28 -6.44 11.55
N ALA A 48 -5.96 -6.45 12.83
CA ALA A 48 -5.23 -5.38 13.49
C ALA A 48 -3.83 -5.21 12.87
N GLY A 49 -3.12 -6.30 12.62
CA GLY A 49 -1.81 -6.28 11.98
C GLY A 49 -1.87 -5.68 10.57
N MET A 50 -2.88 -6.05 9.78
CA MET A 50 -3.09 -5.49 8.44
C MET A 50 -3.35 -3.98 8.50
N ILE A 51 -4.20 -3.54 9.42
CA ILE A 51 -4.51 -2.12 9.61
C ILE A 51 -3.26 -1.35 10.02
N GLN A 52 -2.43 -1.89 10.90
CA GLN A 52 -1.17 -1.27 11.29
C GLN A 52 -0.24 -1.08 10.09
N LEU A 53 -0.17 -2.05 9.18
CA LEU A 53 0.63 -1.94 7.96
C LEU A 53 0.13 -0.82 7.06
N ILE A 54 -1.18 -0.56 7.03
CA ILE A 54 -1.75 0.57 6.28
C ILE A 54 -1.36 1.89 6.94
N VAL A 55 -1.50 1.98 8.26
CA VAL A 55 -1.18 3.19 9.03
C VAL A 55 0.31 3.54 8.92
N ASP A 56 1.18 2.53 8.98
CA ASP A 56 2.62 2.70 8.86
C ASP A 56 3.08 3.08 7.45
N GLY A 57 2.20 2.94 6.47
CA GLY A 57 2.55 3.16 5.06
C GLY A 57 3.30 2.01 4.42
N THR A 58 3.40 0.86 5.09
CA THR A 58 4.06 -0.33 4.54
C THR A 58 3.29 -0.88 3.36
N ILE A 59 1.96 -0.83 3.41
CA ILE A 59 1.08 -1.24 2.32
C ILE A 59 0.06 -0.15 2.03
N SER A 60 -0.40 -0.08 0.77
CA SER A 60 -1.51 0.79 0.38
C SER A 60 -2.85 0.09 0.64
N SER A 61 -3.95 0.84 0.57
CA SER A 61 -5.30 0.25 0.66
C SER A 61 -5.53 -0.80 -0.42
N LYS A 62 -4.99 -0.59 -1.61
CA LYS A 62 -5.07 -1.54 -2.72
C LYS A 62 -4.35 -2.85 -2.38
N ILE A 63 -3.15 -2.77 -1.84
CA ILE A 63 -2.38 -3.93 -1.40
C ILE A 63 -3.09 -4.61 -0.22
N ALA A 64 -3.64 -3.83 0.70
CA ALA A 64 -4.38 -4.33 1.85
C ALA A 64 -5.54 -5.24 1.43
N LYS A 65 -6.24 -4.92 0.34
CA LYS A 65 -7.32 -5.77 -0.17
C LYS A 65 -6.81 -7.15 -0.58
N LYS A 66 -5.63 -7.23 -1.17
CA LYS A 66 -5.00 -8.51 -1.53
C LYS A 66 -4.61 -9.31 -0.29
N VAL A 67 -4.01 -8.65 0.69
CA VAL A 67 -3.66 -9.27 1.99
C VAL A 67 -4.93 -9.77 2.68
N PHE A 68 -5.97 -8.96 2.69
CA PHE A 68 -7.27 -9.30 3.28
C PHE A 68 -7.84 -10.58 2.67
N GLN A 69 -7.83 -10.70 1.35
CA GLN A 69 -8.34 -11.89 0.67
C GLN A 69 -7.58 -13.15 1.10
N GLU A 70 -6.26 -13.06 1.23
CA GLU A 70 -5.44 -14.17 1.71
C GLU A 70 -5.77 -14.52 3.17
N LEU A 71 -5.95 -13.51 4.02
CA LEU A 71 -6.33 -13.73 5.42
C LEU A 71 -7.68 -14.44 5.52
N MET A 72 -8.64 -14.08 4.67
CA MET A 72 -9.96 -14.71 4.67
C MET A 72 -9.92 -16.15 4.18
N LYS A 73 -9.08 -16.45 3.21
CA LYS A 73 -8.96 -17.79 2.62
C LYS A 73 -8.10 -18.73 3.44
N ASN A 74 -6.95 -18.29 3.85
CA ASN A 74 -5.92 -19.13 4.44
C ASN A 74 -5.57 -18.76 5.89
N GLY A 75 -5.97 -17.59 6.33
CA GLY A 75 -5.55 -17.04 7.62
C GLY A 75 -4.07 -16.65 7.60
N GLY A 76 -3.49 -16.54 8.78
CA GLY A 76 -2.08 -16.26 8.93
C GLY A 76 -1.77 -14.84 9.39
N ASP A 77 -0.50 -14.47 9.31
CA ASP A 77 -0.01 -13.16 9.73
C ASP A 77 0.09 -12.25 8.49
N PRO A 78 -0.57 -11.07 8.50
CA PRO A 78 -0.48 -10.15 7.37
C PRO A 78 0.95 -9.71 7.07
N LYS A 79 1.79 -9.57 8.07
CA LYS A 79 3.20 -9.21 7.88
C LYS A 79 3.96 -10.28 7.10
N VAL A 80 3.70 -11.55 7.39
CA VAL A 80 4.29 -12.68 6.67
C VAL A 80 3.79 -12.72 5.23
N ILE A 81 2.49 -12.55 5.01
CA ILE A 81 1.89 -12.54 3.68
C ILE A 81 2.50 -11.44 2.82
N VAL A 82 2.60 -10.23 3.35
CA VAL A 82 3.18 -9.08 2.65
C VAL A 82 4.63 -9.36 2.26
N LYS A 83 5.40 -9.92 3.19
CA LYS A 83 6.82 -10.24 2.97
C LYS A 83 7.00 -11.35 1.94
N GLU A 84 6.25 -12.45 2.06
CA GLU A 84 6.35 -13.60 1.15
C GLU A 84 5.93 -13.26 -0.28
N LYS A 85 4.90 -12.44 -0.44
CA LYS A 85 4.35 -12.08 -1.75
C LYS A 85 4.97 -10.80 -2.31
N GLY A 86 5.89 -10.17 -1.60
CA GLY A 86 6.52 -8.94 -2.05
C GLY A 86 5.54 -7.78 -2.21
N LEU A 87 4.53 -7.71 -1.35
CA LEU A 87 3.47 -6.69 -1.41
C LEU A 87 3.82 -5.42 -0.63
N ILE A 88 5.05 -5.30 -0.15
CA ILE A 88 5.49 -4.13 0.62
C ILE A 88 5.49 -2.90 -0.28
N GLN A 89 4.83 -1.84 0.18
CA GLN A 89 4.86 -0.55 -0.51
C GLN A 89 6.22 0.11 -0.30
N LEU A 90 6.87 0.52 -1.39
CA LEU A 90 8.13 1.24 -1.30
C LEU A 90 7.86 2.71 -0.97
N SER A 91 8.20 3.10 0.25
CA SER A 91 8.07 4.49 0.72
C SER A 91 9.38 5.01 1.33
N ASP A 92 10.40 4.16 1.44
CA ASP A 92 11.71 4.55 1.97
C ASP A 92 12.49 5.33 0.90
N PRO A 93 12.86 6.60 1.18
CA PRO A 93 13.67 7.39 0.24
C PRO A 93 14.97 6.68 -0.16
N ALA A 94 15.63 5.99 0.76
CA ALA A 94 16.86 5.27 0.47
C ALA A 94 16.69 4.16 -0.58
N GLN A 95 15.51 3.57 -0.65
CA GLN A 95 15.18 2.55 -1.65
C GLN A 95 14.71 3.15 -2.96
N LEU A 96 14.01 4.28 -2.90
CA LEU A 96 13.42 4.93 -4.08
C LEU A 96 14.42 5.80 -4.85
N LEU A 97 15.34 6.46 -4.16
CA LEU A 97 16.30 7.38 -4.81
C LEU A 97 17.11 6.74 -5.92
N PRO A 98 17.70 5.53 -5.75
CA PRO A 98 18.41 4.88 -6.85
C PRO A 98 17.53 4.64 -8.07
N ILE A 99 16.29 4.23 -7.85
CA ILE A 99 15.31 3.97 -8.93
C ILE A 99 14.97 5.28 -9.64
N ILE A 100 14.70 6.34 -8.86
CA ILE A 100 14.36 7.66 -9.39
C ILE A 100 15.53 8.20 -10.23
N ASN A 101 16.75 8.12 -9.73
CA ASN A 101 17.93 8.59 -10.44
C ASN A 101 18.16 7.81 -11.74
N GLU A 102 17.98 6.51 -11.72
CA GLU A 102 18.07 5.67 -12.92
C GLU A 102 17.03 6.10 -13.97
N VAL A 103 15.79 6.30 -13.57
CA VAL A 103 14.73 6.78 -14.47
C VAL A 103 15.07 8.14 -15.02
N LEU A 104 15.58 9.06 -14.20
CA LEU A 104 15.97 10.40 -14.65
C LEU A 104 17.13 10.35 -15.64
N ASP A 105 18.13 9.52 -15.37
CA ASP A 105 19.28 9.35 -16.27
C ASP A 105 18.87 8.81 -17.64
N ASN A 106 17.88 7.93 -17.67
CA ASN A 106 17.36 7.33 -18.91
C ASN A 106 16.36 8.24 -19.65
N ASN A 107 15.91 9.33 -19.01
CA ASN A 107 14.90 10.23 -19.56
C ASN A 107 15.33 11.70 -19.48
N ALA A 108 16.52 11.98 -19.95
CA ALA A 108 17.09 13.34 -19.92
C ALA A 108 16.20 14.36 -20.61
N GLN A 109 15.52 13.98 -21.69
CA GLN A 109 14.58 14.85 -22.41
C GLN A 109 13.41 15.29 -21.49
N SER A 110 12.92 14.39 -20.66
CA SER A 110 11.82 14.71 -19.74
C SER A 110 12.29 15.70 -18.66
N ILE A 111 13.54 15.61 -18.23
CA ILE A 111 14.13 16.57 -17.28
C ILE A 111 14.17 17.97 -17.93
N GLU A 112 14.62 18.04 -19.17
CA GLU A 112 14.68 19.29 -19.93
C GLU A 112 13.28 19.88 -20.13
N ASP A 113 12.30 19.06 -20.48
CA ASP A 113 10.90 19.47 -20.61
C ASP A 113 10.35 20.03 -19.29
N PHE A 114 10.67 19.41 -18.17
CA PHE A 114 10.27 19.93 -16.86
C PHE A 114 10.88 21.30 -16.59
N LYS A 115 12.15 21.49 -16.90
CA LYS A 115 12.85 22.78 -16.72
C LYS A 115 12.24 23.88 -17.59
N ASN A 116 11.66 23.50 -18.73
CA ASN A 116 10.97 24.39 -19.64
C ASN A 116 9.52 24.68 -19.26
N GLY A 117 9.09 24.18 -18.08
CA GLY A 117 7.76 24.44 -17.54
C GLY A 117 6.69 23.41 -17.94
N LYS A 118 7.08 22.28 -18.51
CA LYS A 118 6.14 21.22 -18.90
C LYS A 118 5.87 20.26 -17.74
N ASP A 119 4.80 20.51 -17.00
CA ASP A 119 4.42 19.67 -15.86
C ASP A 119 4.11 18.23 -16.25
N ARG A 120 3.75 17.97 -17.51
CA ARG A 120 3.49 16.62 -18.02
C ARG A 120 4.70 15.69 -17.88
N ALA A 121 5.91 16.23 -17.90
CA ALA A 121 7.13 15.47 -17.74
C ALA A 121 7.18 14.80 -16.37
N VAL A 122 6.72 15.47 -15.31
CA VAL A 122 6.65 14.89 -13.96
C VAL A 122 5.74 13.67 -13.95
N GLY A 123 4.54 13.77 -14.53
CA GLY A 123 3.61 12.65 -14.63
C GLY A 123 4.19 11.46 -15.37
N PHE A 124 4.89 11.71 -16.48
CA PHE A 124 5.58 10.66 -17.22
C PHE A 124 6.64 9.97 -16.39
N LEU A 125 7.46 10.74 -15.68
CA LEU A 125 8.53 10.19 -14.84
C LEU A 125 7.97 9.38 -13.67
N VAL A 126 6.91 9.86 -13.03
CA VAL A 126 6.20 9.11 -11.99
C VAL A 126 5.70 7.77 -12.55
N GLY A 127 5.10 7.79 -13.73
CA GLY A 127 4.65 6.57 -14.40
C GLY A 127 5.77 5.57 -14.64
N GLN A 128 6.95 6.05 -15.07
CA GLN A 128 8.11 5.19 -15.28
C GLN A 128 8.61 4.58 -13.96
N ILE A 129 8.63 5.36 -12.90
CA ILE A 129 9.05 4.88 -11.57
C ILE A 129 8.05 3.84 -11.05
N MET A 130 6.76 4.10 -11.19
CA MET A 130 5.73 3.14 -10.79
C MET A 130 5.86 1.83 -11.57
N LYS A 131 6.16 1.91 -12.85
CA LYS A 131 6.39 0.73 -13.70
C LYS A 131 7.63 -0.03 -13.23
N ALA A 132 8.72 0.66 -12.93
CA ALA A 132 9.97 0.05 -12.46
C ALA A 132 9.80 -0.65 -11.11
N THR A 133 8.92 -0.13 -10.26
CA THR A 133 8.61 -0.70 -8.94
C THR A 133 7.39 -1.63 -8.96
N LYS A 134 6.83 -1.90 -10.12
CA LYS A 134 5.63 -2.74 -10.30
C LYS A 134 4.43 -2.25 -9.46
N GLY A 135 4.29 -0.94 -9.33
CA GLY A 135 3.21 -0.32 -8.58
C GLY A 135 3.40 -0.35 -7.06
N GLN A 136 4.54 -0.77 -6.56
CA GLN A 136 4.81 -0.86 -5.11
C GLN A 136 5.22 0.47 -4.49
N ALA A 137 5.74 1.41 -5.29
CA ALA A 137 6.15 2.72 -4.79
C ALA A 137 4.94 3.55 -4.35
N ASN A 138 5.12 4.32 -3.27
CA ASN A 138 4.12 5.28 -2.81
C ASN A 138 4.12 6.50 -3.74
N PRO A 139 3.04 6.77 -4.49
CA PRO A 139 3.03 7.87 -5.46
C PRO A 139 3.30 9.24 -4.84
N GLY A 140 2.81 9.49 -3.62
CA GLY A 140 3.06 10.75 -2.90
C GLY A 140 4.54 10.95 -2.59
N VAL A 141 5.20 9.91 -2.10
CA VAL A 141 6.65 9.94 -1.81
C VAL A 141 7.45 10.07 -3.09
N VAL A 142 7.08 9.32 -4.14
CA VAL A 142 7.74 9.40 -5.46
C VAL A 142 7.66 10.82 -6.00
N ASN A 143 6.50 11.44 -5.96
CA ASN A 143 6.30 12.82 -6.42
C ASN A 143 7.22 13.79 -5.68
N GLN A 144 7.26 13.69 -4.36
CA GLN A 144 8.07 14.56 -3.51
C GLN A 144 9.55 14.39 -3.81
N LEU A 145 10.05 13.15 -3.85
CA LEU A 145 11.45 12.86 -4.13
C LEU A 145 11.85 13.25 -5.55
N LEU A 146 10.95 12.99 -6.51
CA LEU A 146 11.19 13.34 -7.91
C LEU A 146 11.38 14.85 -8.07
N LYS A 147 10.52 15.66 -7.44
CA LYS A 147 10.64 17.12 -7.48
C LYS A 147 11.94 17.60 -6.85
N GLN A 148 12.37 16.97 -5.74
CA GLN A 148 13.64 17.30 -5.09
C GLN A 148 14.82 17.00 -6.02
N GLU A 149 14.83 15.83 -6.65
CA GLU A 149 15.92 15.45 -7.55
C GLU A 149 15.95 16.31 -8.82
N LEU A 150 14.79 16.66 -9.37
CA LEU A 150 14.71 17.57 -10.52
C LEU A 150 15.23 18.96 -10.17
N GLY A 151 15.00 19.42 -8.95
CA GLY A 151 15.52 20.71 -8.49
C GLY A 151 17.04 20.74 -8.33
N LYS A 152 17.66 19.58 -8.10
CA LYS A 152 19.11 19.45 -8.00
C LYS A 152 19.81 19.36 -9.35
N ARG A 153 19.08 19.02 -10.38
CA ARG A 153 19.59 18.86 -11.76
C ARG A 153 19.34 20.14 -12.58
#